data_aabaca34eb2efcf00d1e1fea76910e60
#
_entry.id   aabaca34eb2efcf00d1e1fea76910e60
#
_cell.length_a   1.000
_cell.length_b   1.000
_cell.length_c   1.000
_cell.angle_alpha   90.00
_cell.angle_beta   90.00
_cell.angle_gamma   90.00
#
_symmetry.space_group_name_H-M   'P 1'
#
loop_
_entity.id
_entity.type
_entity.pdbx_description
1 polymer ?
#
loop_
_entity_poly.entity_id
_entity_poly.type
_entity_poly.pdbx_seq_one_letter_code
_entity_poly.pdbx_strand_id
1 'polypeptide(L)'
;MRIVIVGGGVLGTMHAWHAVRRGHDVVHLEREAEARGASVRNFGLVWVSGRSGGPELATALRARQLWEEIGAEVPGVGFRGNGSLTLVRTKAEWLVAEAAAAAPDAAERGWRLLDAEQVRAVNPALRGDFLGGLHCTLDGAVESRVALPALRAALAPTGRYTWLPGREVRAAGTGSVRDDTGEVHGADAVVLATGAALGGLVKELAGPVPVRRVWLQMAQTAPLGEPLATSVADADSFRYYPAYDTESLRTEQPQPPVAAEHGMQLLMVQRLDGGLTIGDTHAYAEPFPFDEVEAPYDHLVEVASALLGRPLPRIERRWNGVYAQCLDPAAVAYRREVAPGVHLVTGPGGRGMTCSPAIAEQTAEELSW
;
A
#
# COMPACT_ATOMS: atom_id res chain seq x y z
N MET A 1 -26.28 10.08 9.64
CA MET A 1 -25.42 11.29 9.64
C MET A 1 -25.05 11.61 8.20
N ARG A 2 -24.72 12.87 7.95
CA ARG A 2 -24.08 13.30 6.70
C ARG A 2 -22.60 13.47 6.93
N ILE A 3 -21.77 12.70 6.21
CA ILE A 3 -20.32 12.68 6.36
C ILE A 3 -19.69 13.23 5.09
N VAL A 4 -18.76 14.17 5.26
CA VAL A 4 -17.97 14.70 4.14
C VAL A 4 -16.57 14.09 4.21
N ILE A 5 -16.13 13.51 3.08
CA ILE A 5 -14.80 12.93 2.94
C ILE A 5 -14.00 13.72 1.90
N VAL A 6 -12.81 14.15 2.28
CA VAL A 6 -11.92 14.96 1.46
C VAL A 6 -10.71 14.12 1.07
N GLY A 7 -10.61 13.81 -0.23
CA GLY A 7 -9.54 13.03 -0.83
C GLY A 7 -10.00 11.66 -1.33
N GLY A 8 -9.92 11.45 -2.64
CA GLY A 8 -10.37 10.25 -3.37
C GLY A 8 -9.37 9.09 -3.37
N GLY A 9 -8.31 9.15 -2.55
CA GLY A 9 -7.36 8.04 -2.36
C GLY A 9 -7.98 6.86 -1.61
N VAL A 10 -7.17 5.80 -1.39
CA VAL A 10 -7.65 4.57 -0.75
C VAL A 10 -8.19 4.82 0.66
N LEU A 11 -7.54 5.69 1.47
CA LEU A 11 -8.06 6.05 2.80
C LEU A 11 -9.45 6.67 2.69
N GLY A 12 -9.62 7.73 1.89
CA GLY A 12 -10.94 8.37 1.75
C GLY A 12 -11.99 7.44 1.17
N THR A 13 -11.65 6.64 0.14
CA THR A 13 -12.57 5.67 -0.45
C THR A 13 -13.02 4.62 0.56
N MET A 14 -12.12 4.12 1.43
CA MET A 14 -12.50 3.16 2.48
C MET A 14 -13.34 3.77 3.60
N HIS A 15 -13.08 5.04 3.96
CA HIS A 15 -13.98 5.76 4.87
C HIS A 15 -15.39 5.93 4.26
N ALA A 16 -15.47 6.27 2.96
CA ALA A 16 -16.75 6.31 2.26
C ALA A 16 -17.45 4.95 2.25
N TRP A 17 -16.70 3.88 1.99
CA TRP A 17 -17.21 2.52 1.99
C TRP A 17 -17.85 2.16 3.34
N HIS A 18 -17.11 2.32 4.43
CA HIS A 18 -17.63 1.99 5.76
C HIS A 18 -18.81 2.88 6.19
N ALA A 19 -18.75 4.18 5.91
CA ALA A 19 -19.82 5.11 6.24
C ALA A 19 -21.13 4.76 5.53
N VAL A 20 -21.09 4.54 4.21
CA VAL A 20 -22.28 4.17 3.43
C VAL A 20 -22.84 2.83 3.87
N ARG A 21 -21.97 1.83 4.12
CA ARG A 21 -22.40 0.50 4.59
C ARG A 21 -23.06 0.53 5.98
N ARG A 22 -22.74 1.52 6.79
CA ARG A 22 -23.39 1.78 8.08
C ARG A 22 -24.62 2.68 7.99
N GLY A 23 -25.07 3.02 6.78
CA GLY A 23 -26.31 3.74 6.52
C GLY A 23 -26.18 5.27 6.57
N HIS A 24 -24.97 5.82 6.47
CA HIS A 24 -24.73 7.25 6.45
C HIS A 24 -24.73 7.82 5.03
N ASP A 25 -25.08 9.08 4.89
CA ASP A 25 -25.02 9.80 3.62
C ASP A 25 -23.62 10.42 3.48
N VAL A 26 -22.96 10.18 2.34
CA VAL A 26 -21.57 10.58 2.12
C VAL A 26 -21.44 11.51 0.93
N VAL A 27 -20.77 12.64 1.13
CA VAL A 27 -20.26 13.49 0.06
C VAL A 27 -18.74 13.33 0.03
N HIS A 28 -18.21 12.85 -1.08
CA HIS A 28 -16.80 12.53 -1.25
C HIS A 28 -16.17 13.43 -2.31
N LEU A 29 -15.29 14.34 -1.89
CA LEU A 29 -14.64 15.33 -2.76
C LEU A 29 -13.20 14.90 -3.08
N GLU A 30 -12.82 15.06 -4.33
CA GLU A 30 -11.45 14.88 -4.81
C GLU A 30 -11.10 16.05 -5.73
N ARG A 31 -9.92 16.65 -5.51
CA ARG A 31 -9.47 17.81 -6.30
C ARG A 31 -9.14 17.49 -7.76
N GLU A 32 -8.72 16.26 -8.03
CA GLU A 32 -8.45 15.77 -9.38
C GLU A 32 -9.70 15.09 -9.95
N ALA A 33 -9.70 14.83 -11.26
CA ALA A 33 -10.75 14.05 -11.90
C ALA A 33 -10.84 12.61 -11.35
N GLU A 34 -9.70 12.07 -10.93
CA GLU A 34 -9.51 10.76 -10.30
C GLU A 34 -8.31 10.83 -9.36
N ALA A 35 -8.18 9.87 -8.43
CA ALA A 35 -7.02 9.77 -7.56
C ALA A 35 -5.71 9.71 -8.37
N ARG A 36 -4.73 10.56 -8.00
CA ARG A 36 -3.42 10.68 -8.66
C ARG A 36 -2.25 10.43 -7.72
N GLY A 37 -2.51 10.30 -6.42
CA GLY A 37 -1.49 10.10 -5.40
C GLY A 37 -1.04 8.65 -5.25
N ALA A 38 -0.47 8.33 -4.08
CA ALA A 38 0.12 7.03 -3.76
C ALA A 38 -0.81 5.84 -4.04
N SER A 39 -2.12 6.00 -3.88
CA SER A 39 -3.10 4.93 -4.02
C SER A 39 -3.17 4.28 -5.40
N VAL A 40 -2.70 4.96 -6.44
CA VAL A 40 -2.66 4.45 -7.84
C VAL A 40 -1.23 4.32 -8.37
N ARG A 41 -0.24 4.52 -7.49
CA ARG A 41 1.20 4.50 -7.79
C ARG A 41 1.95 3.47 -6.94
N ASN A 42 1.27 2.40 -6.54
CA ASN A 42 1.78 1.32 -5.70
C ASN A 42 1.58 -0.05 -6.36
N PHE A 43 2.08 -1.09 -5.71
CA PHE A 43 1.98 -2.48 -6.18
C PHE A 43 0.55 -3.05 -6.14
N GLY A 44 -0.37 -2.46 -5.39
CA GLY A 44 -1.64 -3.08 -5.06
C GLY A 44 -1.52 -4.23 -4.04
N LEU A 45 -0.40 -4.36 -3.36
CA LEU A 45 -0.20 -5.42 -2.37
C LEU A 45 -1.12 -5.26 -1.16
N VAL A 46 -1.71 -6.38 -0.76
CA VAL A 46 -2.30 -6.62 0.55
C VAL A 46 -1.29 -7.47 1.32
N TRP A 47 -0.38 -6.80 2.03
CA TRP A 47 0.87 -7.36 2.54
C TRP A 47 0.83 -7.51 4.05
N VAL A 48 0.66 -8.74 4.54
CA VAL A 48 0.64 -9.10 5.96
C VAL A 48 2.05 -9.45 6.44
N SER A 49 2.83 -10.14 5.59
CA SER A 49 4.09 -10.77 5.96
C SER A 49 5.13 -9.83 6.55
N GLY A 50 5.24 -8.61 6.06
CA GLY A 50 6.27 -7.66 6.52
C GLY A 50 5.89 -6.81 7.74
N ARG A 51 4.72 -7.03 8.37
CA ARG A 51 4.22 -6.16 9.44
C ARG A 51 4.84 -6.49 10.79
N SER A 52 5.18 -5.47 11.57
CA SER A 52 5.60 -5.67 12.97
C SER A 52 4.47 -6.34 13.77
N GLY A 53 4.82 -7.04 14.84
CA GLY A 53 3.84 -7.64 15.73
C GLY A 53 2.92 -6.63 16.42
N GLY A 54 1.92 -7.10 17.15
CA GLY A 54 0.99 -6.27 17.90
C GLY A 54 -0.01 -5.52 17.01
N PRO A 55 -0.26 -4.22 17.26
CA PRO A 55 -1.34 -3.47 16.59
C PRO A 55 -1.20 -3.41 15.06
N GLU A 56 0.02 -3.36 14.52
CA GLU A 56 0.23 -3.32 13.08
C GLU A 56 -0.18 -4.63 12.41
N LEU A 57 0.23 -5.77 12.97
CA LEU A 57 -0.17 -7.08 12.47
C LEU A 57 -1.68 -7.28 12.59
N ALA A 58 -2.26 -6.98 13.73
CA ALA A 58 -3.70 -7.08 13.95
C ALA A 58 -4.50 -6.26 12.92
N THR A 59 -4.07 -5.01 12.66
CA THR A 59 -4.69 -4.15 11.64
C THR A 59 -4.53 -4.75 10.24
N ALA A 60 -3.37 -5.30 9.91
CA ALA A 60 -3.12 -5.90 8.59
C ALA A 60 -3.93 -7.18 8.37
N LEU A 61 -4.05 -8.03 9.38
CA LEU A 61 -4.88 -9.24 9.34
C LEU A 61 -6.36 -8.90 9.18
N ARG A 62 -6.88 -7.92 9.95
CA ARG A 62 -8.26 -7.46 9.80
C ARG A 62 -8.49 -6.86 8.40
N ALA A 63 -7.56 -6.04 7.94
CA ALA A 63 -7.65 -5.45 6.60
C ALA A 63 -7.61 -6.49 5.48
N ARG A 64 -6.83 -7.56 5.64
CA ARG A 64 -6.79 -8.70 4.71
C ARG A 64 -8.16 -9.38 4.60
N GLN A 65 -8.84 -9.62 5.73
CA GLN A 65 -10.20 -10.15 5.75
C GLN A 65 -11.17 -9.22 5.03
N LEU A 66 -11.12 -7.92 5.35
CA LEU A 66 -11.96 -6.90 4.70
C LEU A 66 -11.73 -6.84 3.19
N TRP A 67 -10.48 -6.93 2.71
CA TRP A 67 -10.20 -6.97 1.28
C TRP A 67 -10.79 -8.20 0.61
N GLU A 68 -10.81 -9.35 1.28
CA GLU A 68 -11.44 -10.56 0.77
C GLU A 68 -12.95 -10.42 0.68
N GLU A 69 -13.60 -9.91 1.73
CA GLU A 69 -15.04 -9.60 1.77
C GLU A 69 -15.40 -8.60 0.65
N ILE A 70 -14.64 -7.50 0.54
CA ILE A 70 -14.82 -6.48 -0.51
C ILE A 70 -14.62 -7.09 -1.90
N GLY A 71 -13.59 -7.93 -2.07
CA GLY A 71 -13.32 -8.58 -3.35
C GLY A 71 -14.42 -9.53 -3.81
N ALA A 72 -15.05 -10.22 -2.86
CA ALA A 72 -16.21 -11.07 -3.13
C ALA A 72 -17.46 -10.26 -3.54
N GLU A 73 -17.68 -9.11 -2.90
CA GLU A 73 -18.82 -8.23 -3.19
C GLU A 73 -18.60 -7.37 -4.45
N VAL A 74 -17.38 -6.90 -4.66
CA VAL A 74 -16.98 -6.01 -5.77
C VAL A 74 -15.83 -6.63 -6.55
N PRO A 75 -16.09 -7.61 -7.45
CA PRO A 75 -15.01 -8.26 -8.21
C PRO A 75 -14.12 -7.31 -9.00
N GLY A 76 -14.64 -6.13 -9.36
CA GLY A 76 -13.90 -5.08 -10.06
C GLY A 76 -12.69 -4.52 -9.31
N VAL A 77 -12.54 -4.77 -7.99
CA VAL A 77 -11.31 -4.39 -7.26
C VAL A 77 -10.12 -5.28 -7.61
N GLY A 78 -10.38 -6.45 -8.24
CA GLY A 78 -9.36 -7.39 -8.67
C GLY A 78 -8.58 -8.01 -7.51
N PHE A 79 -9.26 -8.27 -6.38
CA PHE A 79 -8.61 -8.93 -5.23
C PHE A 79 -8.22 -10.36 -5.56
N ARG A 80 -7.00 -10.72 -5.20
CA ARG A 80 -6.43 -12.06 -5.32
C ARG A 80 -5.73 -12.41 -4.00
N GLY A 81 -6.19 -13.44 -3.32
CA GLY A 81 -5.53 -14.04 -2.15
C GLY A 81 -4.47 -15.04 -2.61
N ASN A 82 -3.50 -14.59 -3.39
CA ASN A 82 -2.55 -15.45 -4.09
C ASN A 82 -1.23 -15.69 -3.34
N GLY A 83 -1.10 -15.16 -2.13
CA GLY A 83 0.10 -15.30 -1.34
C GLY A 83 1.31 -14.52 -1.89
N SER A 84 2.42 -14.68 -1.20
CA SER A 84 3.71 -14.13 -1.63
C SER A 84 4.87 -15.08 -1.36
N LEU A 85 5.95 -14.90 -2.12
CA LEU A 85 7.24 -15.58 -1.91
C LEU A 85 8.34 -14.53 -1.77
N THR A 86 9.04 -14.51 -0.63
CA THR A 86 10.31 -13.81 -0.49
C THR A 86 11.44 -14.79 -0.75
N LEU A 87 12.12 -14.65 -1.90
CA LEU A 87 13.13 -15.58 -2.35
C LEU A 87 14.48 -15.35 -1.69
N VAL A 88 15.17 -16.43 -1.34
CA VAL A 88 16.48 -16.39 -0.69
C VAL A 88 17.51 -17.12 -1.54
N ARG A 89 18.68 -16.49 -1.76
CA ARG A 89 19.76 -16.97 -2.65
C ARG A 89 21.01 -17.35 -1.91
N THR A 90 21.19 -16.84 -0.68
CA THR A 90 22.38 -17.07 0.13
C THR A 90 22.02 -17.73 1.45
N LYS A 91 23.04 -18.27 2.13
CA LYS A 91 22.85 -18.87 3.46
C LYS A 91 22.44 -17.82 4.49
N ALA A 92 22.96 -16.59 4.41
CA ALA A 92 22.59 -15.51 5.33
C ALA A 92 21.12 -15.13 5.18
N GLU A 93 20.62 -15.03 3.96
CA GLU A 93 19.20 -14.79 3.67
C GLU A 93 18.30 -15.95 4.13
N TRP A 94 18.77 -17.20 3.92
CA TRP A 94 18.06 -18.40 4.38
C TRP A 94 17.84 -18.41 5.89
N LEU A 95 18.86 -18.06 6.67
CA LEU A 95 18.76 -18.03 8.13
C LEU A 95 17.70 -17.03 8.62
N VAL A 96 17.54 -15.89 7.95
CA VAL A 96 16.47 -14.92 8.26
C VAL A 96 15.09 -15.53 7.97
N ALA A 97 14.93 -16.17 6.81
CA ALA A 97 13.67 -16.83 6.44
C ALA A 97 13.32 -18.00 7.38
N GLU A 98 14.33 -18.79 7.77
CA GLU A 98 14.19 -19.90 8.72
C GLU A 98 13.77 -19.40 10.12
N ALA A 99 14.43 -18.33 10.62
CA ALA A 99 14.07 -17.73 11.89
C ALA A 99 12.63 -17.16 11.85
N ALA A 100 12.24 -16.51 10.75
CA ALA A 100 10.87 -16.03 10.56
C ALA A 100 9.84 -17.19 10.56
N ALA A 101 10.12 -18.27 9.85
CA ALA A 101 9.23 -19.44 9.80
C ALA A 101 9.14 -20.19 11.15
N ALA A 102 10.15 -20.04 12.02
CA ALA A 102 10.18 -20.61 13.37
C ALA A 102 9.62 -19.65 14.43
N ALA A 103 9.26 -18.41 14.07
CA ALA A 103 8.73 -17.42 15.01
C ALA A 103 7.38 -17.87 15.63
N PRO A 104 7.08 -17.51 16.89
CA PRO A 104 5.85 -17.93 17.57
C PRO A 104 4.57 -17.51 16.81
N ASP A 105 4.60 -16.41 16.08
CA ASP A 105 3.48 -15.87 15.29
C ASP A 105 3.52 -16.29 13.80
N ALA A 106 4.44 -17.19 13.40
CA ALA A 106 4.58 -17.61 12.01
C ALA A 106 3.28 -18.23 11.45
N ALA A 107 2.56 -19.03 12.25
CA ALA A 107 1.29 -19.60 11.84
C ALA A 107 0.19 -18.54 11.66
N GLU A 108 0.13 -17.54 12.54
CA GLU A 108 -0.81 -16.42 12.46
C GLU A 108 -0.56 -15.58 11.18
N ARG A 109 0.70 -15.44 10.79
CA ARG A 109 1.12 -14.75 9.54
C ARG A 109 0.97 -15.60 8.29
N GLY A 110 0.72 -16.89 8.43
CA GLY A 110 0.70 -17.83 7.31
C GLY A 110 2.09 -18.07 6.70
N TRP A 111 3.17 -17.97 7.49
CA TRP A 111 4.55 -18.15 7.04
C TRP A 111 4.94 -19.62 6.99
N ARG A 112 5.63 -20.00 5.90
CA ARG A 112 6.26 -21.30 5.71
C ARG A 112 7.58 -21.13 4.99
N LEU A 113 8.62 -21.81 5.47
CA LEU A 113 9.89 -21.93 4.75
C LEU A 113 9.73 -23.03 3.69
N LEU A 114 10.09 -22.73 2.46
CA LEU A 114 10.04 -23.63 1.32
C LEU A 114 11.45 -23.78 0.74
N ASP A 115 11.83 -25.01 0.35
CA ASP A 115 12.99 -25.23 -0.50
C ASP A 115 12.74 -24.82 -1.95
N ALA A 116 13.77 -24.89 -2.79
CA ALA A 116 13.69 -24.43 -4.18
C ALA A 116 12.70 -25.23 -5.04
N GLU A 117 12.52 -26.53 -4.77
CA GLU A 117 11.55 -27.36 -5.48
C GLU A 117 10.13 -26.98 -5.12
N GLN A 118 9.87 -26.83 -3.83
CA GLN A 118 8.58 -26.37 -3.31
C GLN A 118 8.22 -24.97 -3.80
N VAL A 119 9.19 -24.04 -3.86
CA VAL A 119 8.99 -22.70 -4.44
C VAL A 119 8.54 -22.79 -5.89
N ARG A 120 9.22 -23.62 -6.71
CA ARG A 120 8.85 -23.81 -8.12
C ARG A 120 7.49 -24.51 -8.28
N ALA A 121 7.13 -25.39 -7.35
CA ALA A 121 5.80 -26.01 -7.34
C ALA A 121 4.69 -24.97 -7.05
N VAL A 122 4.94 -24.01 -6.15
CA VAL A 122 4.00 -22.92 -5.82
C VAL A 122 3.95 -21.88 -6.94
N ASN A 123 5.10 -21.54 -7.52
CA ASN A 123 5.19 -20.52 -8.57
C ASN A 123 6.14 -20.95 -9.70
N PRO A 124 5.62 -21.66 -10.72
CA PRO A 124 6.43 -22.21 -11.81
C PRO A 124 7.13 -21.19 -12.70
N ALA A 125 6.75 -19.90 -12.62
CA ALA A 125 7.43 -18.82 -13.34
C ALA A 125 8.82 -18.51 -12.77
N LEU A 126 9.12 -18.95 -11.53
CA LEU A 126 10.39 -18.73 -10.85
C LEU A 126 11.36 -19.88 -11.19
N ARG A 127 12.26 -19.63 -12.15
CA ARG A 127 13.21 -20.63 -12.68
C ARG A 127 14.67 -20.28 -12.41
N GLY A 128 14.92 -19.16 -11.71
CA GLY A 128 16.26 -18.73 -11.37
C GLY A 128 16.95 -19.59 -10.30
N ASP A 129 18.15 -19.17 -9.91
CA ASP A 129 18.94 -19.82 -8.88
C ASP A 129 18.63 -19.20 -7.52
N PHE A 130 17.99 -19.98 -6.65
CA PHE A 130 17.69 -19.63 -5.26
C PHE A 130 17.67 -20.89 -4.40
N LEU A 131 17.94 -20.75 -3.12
CA LEU A 131 17.94 -21.85 -2.15
C LEU A 131 16.51 -22.25 -1.76
N GLY A 132 15.59 -21.28 -1.80
CA GLY A 132 14.19 -21.43 -1.42
C GLY A 132 13.54 -20.08 -1.18
N GLY A 133 12.58 -20.02 -0.27
CA GLY A 133 11.87 -18.77 0.06
C GLY A 133 10.97 -18.89 1.27
N LEU A 134 10.64 -17.73 1.83
CA LEU A 134 9.57 -17.59 2.82
C LEU A 134 8.25 -17.38 2.08
N HIS A 135 7.34 -18.32 2.20
CA HIS A 135 5.99 -18.23 1.64
C HIS A 135 5.04 -17.68 2.70
N CYS A 136 4.29 -16.63 2.34
CA CYS A 136 3.17 -16.13 3.13
C CYS A 136 1.86 -16.39 2.40
N THR A 137 1.01 -17.24 2.98
CA THR A 137 -0.27 -17.63 2.37
C THR A 137 -1.37 -16.56 2.53
N LEU A 138 -1.20 -15.63 3.47
CA LEU A 138 -2.17 -14.57 3.76
C LEU A 138 -2.01 -13.32 2.90
N ASP A 139 -0.86 -13.15 2.25
CA ASP A 139 -0.67 -12.01 1.37
C ASP A 139 -1.57 -12.11 0.14
N GLY A 140 -1.84 -10.97 -0.44
CA GLY A 140 -2.68 -10.86 -1.64
C GLY A 140 -2.37 -9.60 -2.43
N ALA A 141 -3.17 -9.37 -3.44
CA ALA A 141 -3.08 -8.16 -4.28
C ALA A 141 -4.45 -7.67 -4.72
N VAL A 142 -4.54 -6.39 -5.02
CA VAL A 142 -5.68 -5.72 -5.67
C VAL A 142 -5.18 -4.94 -6.89
N GLU A 143 -6.09 -4.58 -7.79
CA GLU A 143 -5.74 -3.73 -8.92
C GLU A 143 -5.76 -2.25 -8.50
N SER A 144 -4.63 -1.71 -8.06
CA SER A 144 -4.53 -0.38 -7.44
C SER A 144 -5.15 0.76 -8.28
N ARG A 145 -5.13 0.66 -9.61
CA ARG A 145 -5.63 1.70 -10.52
C ARG A 145 -7.13 1.60 -10.80
N VAL A 146 -7.74 0.44 -10.59
CA VAL A 146 -9.17 0.22 -10.87
C VAL A 146 -10.00 -0.05 -9.62
N ALA A 147 -9.37 -0.42 -8.51
CA ALA A 147 -10.06 -0.74 -7.27
C ALA A 147 -10.88 0.44 -6.72
N LEU A 148 -10.31 1.66 -6.73
CA LEU A 148 -11.01 2.82 -6.20
C LEU A 148 -12.24 3.22 -7.04
N PRO A 149 -12.16 3.33 -8.37
CA PRO A 149 -13.34 3.52 -9.22
C PRO A 149 -14.38 2.41 -9.04
N ALA A 150 -13.97 1.14 -8.93
CA ALA A 150 -14.88 0.01 -8.75
C ALA A 150 -15.66 0.11 -7.42
N LEU A 151 -14.98 0.47 -6.33
CA LEU A 151 -15.63 0.70 -5.03
C LEU A 151 -16.62 1.85 -5.08
N ARG A 152 -16.26 2.98 -5.68
CA ARG A 152 -17.18 4.11 -5.84
C ARG A 152 -18.40 3.76 -6.70
N ALA A 153 -18.19 2.99 -7.78
CA ALA A 153 -19.27 2.51 -8.62
C ALA A 153 -20.23 1.58 -7.86
N ALA A 154 -19.73 0.76 -6.94
CA ALA A 154 -20.56 -0.09 -6.08
C ALA A 154 -21.35 0.70 -5.03
N LEU A 155 -20.84 1.86 -4.59
CA LEU A 155 -21.55 2.73 -3.65
C LEU A 155 -22.65 3.59 -4.30
N ALA A 156 -22.49 3.97 -5.57
CA ALA A 156 -23.38 4.90 -6.26
C ALA A 156 -24.86 4.45 -6.25
N PRO A 157 -25.22 3.17 -6.48
CA PRO A 157 -26.62 2.72 -6.48
C PRO A 157 -27.31 2.80 -5.12
N THR A 158 -26.59 2.98 -4.02
CA THR A 158 -27.17 3.06 -2.67
C THR A 158 -28.03 4.31 -2.45
N GLY A 159 -27.87 5.33 -3.30
CA GLY A 159 -28.50 6.64 -3.14
C GLY A 159 -27.93 7.48 -1.98
N ARG A 160 -26.93 6.92 -1.24
CA ARG A 160 -26.28 7.56 -0.07
C ARG A 160 -24.89 8.09 -0.37
N TYR A 161 -24.40 7.93 -1.57
CA TYR A 161 -23.04 8.29 -1.95
C TYR A 161 -23.04 9.30 -3.09
N THR A 162 -22.40 10.44 -2.88
CA THR A 162 -22.17 11.47 -3.89
C THR A 162 -20.66 11.63 -4.11
N TRP A 163 -20.22 11.37 -5.34
CA TRP A 163 -18.83 11.60 -5.76
C TRP A 163 -18.70 12.93 -6.48
N LEU A 164 -17.77 13.78 -6.01
CA LEU A 164 -17.50 15.11 -6.55
C LEU A 164 -16.03 15.22 -6.96
N PRO A 165 -15.65 14.76 -8.16
CA PRO A 165 -14.32 14.95 -8.71
C PRO A 165 -14.10 16.37 -9.19
N GLY A 166 -12.83 16.80 -9.26
CA GLY A 166 -12.46 18.15 -9.68
C GLY A 166 -12.90 19.23 -8.68
N ARG A 167 -13.01 18.88 -7.38
CA ARG A 167 -13.44 19.79 -6.31
C ARG A 167 -12.40 19.81 -5.19
N GLU A 168 -11.64 20.87 -5.11
CA GLU A 168 -10.67 21.06 -4.02
C GLU A 168 -11.32 21.75 -2.82
N VAL A 169 -11.24 21.09 -1.65
CA VAL A 169 -11.74 21.72 -0.41
C VAL A 169 -10.78 22.80 0.05
N ARG A 170 -11.29 24.02 0.20
CA ARG A 170 -10.55 25.23 0.58
C ARG A 170 -10.73 25.62 2.04
N ALA A 171 -11.81 25.18 2.66
CA ALA A 171 -12.07 25.40 4.07
C ALA A 171 -12.85 24.22 4.65
N ALA A 172 -12.54 23.84 5.87
CA ALA A 172 -13.29 22.87 6.65
C ALA A 172 -13.41 23.36 8.09
N GLY A 173 -14.58 23.17 8.67
CA GLY A 173 -14.88 23.57 10.03
C GLY A 173 -16.10 22.86 10.56
N THR A 174 -16.52 23.23 11.76
CA THR A 174 -17.69 22.63 12.40
C THR A 174 -18.92 22.74 11.50
N GLY A 175 -19.48 21.60 11.13
CA GLY A 175 -20.72 21.49 10.40
C GLY A 175 -20.65 21.69 8.88
N SER A 176 -19.47 22.00 8.28
CA SER A 176 -19.39 22.14 6.82
C SER A 176 -17.96 22.17 6.26
N VAL A 177 -17.87 21.92 4.95
CA VAL A 177 -16.70 22.24 4.14
C VAL A 177 -17.10 23.14 2.98
N ARG A 178 -16.17 23.96 2.48
CA ARG A 178 -16.34 24.80 1.28
C ARG A 178 -15.30 24.40 0.24
N ASP A 179 -15.76 24.14 -0.98
CA ASP A 179 -14.87 23.80 -2.08
C ASP A 179 -14.39 25.04 -2.88
N ASP A 180 -13.59 24.82 -3.91
CA ASP A 180 -12.97 25.83 -4.76
C ASP A 180 -13.95 26.53 -5.72
N THR A 181 -15.16 25.98 -5.89
CA THR A 181 -16.23 26.65 -6.63
C THR A 181 -17.06 27.58 -5.73
N GLY A 182 -16.80 27.55 -4.41
CA GLY A 182 -17.56 28.29 -3.41
C GLY A 182 -18.77 27.52 -2.86
N GLU A 183 -19.05 26.32 -3.35
CA GLU A 183 -20.14 25.48 -2.83
C GLU A 183 -19.85 25.05 -1.39
N VAL A 184 -20.88 25.09 -0.55
CA VAL A 184 -20.80 24.70 0.86
C VAL A 184 -21.55 23.38 1.06
N HIS A 185 -20.83 22.37 1.55
CA HIS A 185 -21.35 21.04 1.85
C HIS A 185 -21.52 20.90 3.36
N GLY A 186 -22.74 20.82 3.84
CA GLY A 186 -23.05 20.56 5.26
C GLY A 186 -22.61 19.16 5.67
N ALA A 187 -22.09 19.00 6.91
CA ALA A 187 -21.59 17.75 7.42
C ALA A 187 -21.81 17.63 8.93
N ASP A 188 -22.19 16.45 9.41
CA ASP A 188 -22.15 16.10 10.83
C ASP A 188 -20.71 15.72 11.25
N ALA A 189 -19.93 15.15 10.32
CA ALA A 189 -18.51 14.84 10.50
C ALA A 189 -17.75 15.02 9.17
N VAL A 190 -16.47 15.41 9.27
CA VAL A 190 -15.56 15.59 8.13
C VAL A 190 -14.33 14.72 8.33
N VAL A 191 -13.94 13.95 7.31
CA VAL A 191 -12.66 13.22 7.26
C VAL A 191 -11.75 13.81 6.20
N LEU A 192 -10.61 14.33 6.63
CA LEU A 192 -9.55 14.78 5.75
C LEU A 192 -8.57 13.61 5.49
N ALA A 193 -8.68 12.98 4.32
CA ALA A 193 -7.84 11.87 3.87
C ALA A 193 -6.95 12.30 2.70
N THR A 194 -6.21 13.40 2.87
CA THR A 194 -5.47 14.10 1.81
C THR A 194 -4.14 13.45 1.42
N GLY A 195 -3.81 12.29 2.01
CA GLY A 195 -2.58 11.54 1.73
C GLY A 195 -1.32 12.36 2.05
N ALA A 196 -0.42 12.50 1.06
CA ALA A 196 0.83 13.25 1.21
C ALA A 196 0.69 14.77 1.01
N ALA A 197 -0.53 15.28 0.80
CA ALA A 197 -0.79 16.73 0.73
C ALA A 197 -0.95 17.27 2.15
N LEU A 198 0.17 17.58 2.81
CA LEU A 198 0.25 18.07 4.19
C LEU A 198 0.33 19.60 4.29
N GLY A 199 0.36 20.30 3.15
CA GLY A 199 0.28 21.77 3.07
C GLY A 199 -1.15 22.27 3.01
N GLY A 200 -1.32 23.60 2.75
CA GLY A 200 -2.62 24.24 2.58
C GLY A 200 -3.57 23.96 3.75
N LEU A 201 -4.77 23.49 3.44
CA LEU A 201 -5.83 23.20 4.42
C LEU A 201 -5.36 22.36 5.62
N VAL A 202 -4.58 21.32 5.39
CA VAL A 202 -4.09 20.46 6.50
C VAL A 202 -3.17 21.27 7.42
N LYS A 203 -2.23 22.04 6.85
CA LYS A 203 -1.31 22.86 7.64
C LYS A 203 -2.02 23.98 8.39
N GLU A 204 -3.05 24.57 7.80
CA GLU A 204 -3.86 25.63 8.43
C GLU A 204 -4.64 25.10 9.63
N LEU A 205 -5.25 23.91 9.51
CA LEU A 205 -6.07 23.32 10.57
C LEU A 205 -5.25 22.58 11.64
N ALA A 206 -4.25 21.85 11.21
CA ALA A 206 -3.51 20.93 12.07
C ALA A 206 -2.17 21.48 12.57
N GLY A 207 -1.62 22.51 11.90
CA GLY A 207 -0.22 22.89 12.09
C GLY A 207 0.75 21.79 11.63
N PRO A 208 1.96 21.72 12.21
CA PRO A 208 2.87 20.61 11.96
C PRO A 208 2.29 19.29 12.46
N VAL A 209 2.38 18.25 11.63
CA VAL A 209 1.96 16.89 11.98
C VAL A 209 3.19 15.96 12.03
N PRO A 210 3.23 14.94 12.91
CA PRO A 210 4.35 14.01 13.03
C PRO A 210 4.33 12.97 11.89
N VAL A 211 4.36 13.46 10.66
CA VAL A 211 4.27 12.68 9.42
C VAL A 211 5.30 13.22 8.44
N ARG A 212 6.11 12.35 7.86
CA ARG A 212 7.02 12.66 6.76
C ARG A 212 6.44 12.22 5.43
N ARG A 213 6.95 12.77 4.35
CA ARG A 213 6.73 12.25 3.00
C ARG A 213 7.87 11.32 2.62
N VAL A 214 7.55 10.33 1.77
CA VAL A 214 8.53 9.38 1.22
C VAL A 214 8.33 9.33 -0.28
N TRP A 215 9.39 9.51 -1.04
CA TRP A 215 9.40 9.45 -2.50
C TRP A 215 9.97 8.11 -2.95
N LEU A 216 9.42 7.55 -4.04
CA LEU A 216 9.83 6.27 -4.59
C LEU A 216 9.74 6.23 -6.12
N GLN A 217 10.53 5.36 -6.74
CA GLN A 217 10.49 5.03 -8.17
C GLN A 217 9.93 3.61 -8.36
N MET A 218 9.10 3.44 -9.38
CA MET A 218 8.46 2.18 -9.74
C MET A 218 8.35 2.04 -11.25
N ALA A 219 8.19 0.81 -11.71
CA ALA A 219 7.98 0.53 -13.13
C ALA A 219 6.91 -0.56 -13.34
N GLN A 220 6.42 -0.63 -14.57
CA GLN A 220 5.60 -1.73 -15.07
C GLN A 220 6.17 -2.24 -16.39
N THR A 221 6.22 -3.57 -16.51
CA THR A 221 6.70 -4.25 -17.71
C THR A 221 5.56 -4.51 -18.71
N ALA A 222 5.93 -4.89 -19.92
CA ALA A 222 5.06 -5.63 -20.82
C ALA A 222 4.62 -6.96 -20.15
N PRO A 223 3.54 -7.60 -20.66
CA PRO A 223 3.07 -8.87 -20.12
C PRO A 223 4.15 -9.94 -20.02
N LEU A 224 4.17 -10.66 -18.90
CA LEU A 224 5.14 -11.74 -18.64
C LEU A 224 4.98 -12.92 -19.62
N GLY A 225 3.78 -13.10 -20.17
CA GLY A 225 3.45 -14.18 -21.09
C GLY A 225 3.06 -15.50 -20.41
N GLU A 226 3.12 -15.53 -19.07
CA GLU A 226 2.67 -16.65 -18.24
C GLU A 226 2.19 -16.12 -16.87
N PRO A 227 1.42 -16.89 -16.10
CA PRO A 227 1.03 -16.48 -14.74
C PRO A 227 2.23 -16.43 -13.80
N LEU A 228 2.34 -15.34 -13.03
CA LEU A 228 3.13 -15.27 -11.81
C LEU A 228 2.19 -15.60 -10.65
N ALA A 229 2.22 -16.85 -10.20
CA ALA A 229 1.20 -17.40 -9.32
C ALA A 229 1.08 -16.68 -7.97
N THR A 230 2.19 -16.14 -7.45
CA THR A 230 2.25 -15.36 -6.20
C THR A 230 2.83 -13.98 -6.47
N SER A 231 2.65 -13.03 -5.55
CA SER A 231 3.54 -11.88 -5.47
C SER A 231 4.95 -12.36 -5.08
N VAL A 232 5.99 -11.65 -5.53
CA VAL A 232 7.38 -12.05 -5.31
C VAL A 232 8.18 -10.89 -4.73
N ALA A 233 9.03 -11.19 -3.75
CA ALA A 233 10.00 -10.29 -3.18
C ALA A 233 11.40 -10.91 -3.24
N ASP A 234 12.45 -10.08 -3.26
CA ASP A 234 13.80 -10.51 -2.96
C ASP A 234 14.10 -10.43 -1.46
N ALA A 235 15.27 -10.92 -1.05
CA ALA A 235 15.67 -10.92 0.35
C ALA A 235 16.01 -9.52 0.92
N ASP A 236 16.19 -8.50 0.08
CA ASP A 236 16.33 -7.13 0.56
C ASP A 236 15.03 -6.62 1.21
N SER A 237 13.89 -7.23 0.89
CA SER A 237 12.62 -7.01 1.59
C SER A 237 12.70 -7.33 3.09
N PHE A 238 13.53 -8.30 3.52
CA PHE A 238 13.74 -8.56 4.94
C PHE A 238 14.36 -7.36 5.65
N ARG A 239 15.24 -6.62 5.01
CA ARG A 239 15.89 -5.43 5.57
C ARG A 239 14.96 -4.24 5.72
N TYR A 240 13.96 -4.16 4.85
CA TYR A 240 12.99 -3.08 4.81
C TYR A 240 11.86 -3.26 5.82
N TYR A 241 11.36 -4.48 5.96
CA TYR A 241 10.20 -4.75 6.81
C TYR A 241 10.58 -5.06 8.25
N PRO A 242 9.88 -4.46 9.24
CA PRO A 242 10.22 -4.59 10.66
C PRO A 242 9.87 -5.95 11.28
N ALA A 243 9.23 -6.84 10.52
CA ALA A 243 8.86 -8.18 11.01
C ALA A 243 10.08 -9.12 11.17
N TYR A 244 11.20 -8.80 10.56
CA TYR A 244 12.34 -9.70 10.44
C TYR A 244 13.54 -9.24 11.26
N ASP A 245 14.20 -10.20 11.93
CA ASP A 245 15.53 -9.96 12.51
C ASP A 245 16.58 -10.09 11.42
N THR A 246 17.24 -9.00 11.11
CA THR A 246 18.22 -8.90 10.02
C THR A 246 19.59 -8.44 10.45
N GLU A 247 19.93 -8.47 11.75
CA GLU A 247 21.22 -7.99 12.22
C GLU A 247 22.38 -8.77 11.61
N SER A 248 22.31 -10.11 11.62
CA SER A 248 23.31 -10.97 10.98
C SER A 248 23.38 -10.75 9.47
N LEU A 249 22.23 -10.64 8.80
CA LEU A 249 22.20 -10.40 7.35
C LEU A 249 22.88 -9.07 6.99
N ARG A 250 22.67 -8.01 7.77
CA ARG A 250 23.28 -6.69 7.51
C ARG A 250 24.79 -6.70 7.66
N THR A 251 25.32 -7.49 8.58
CA THR A 251 26.76 -7.60 8.84
C THR A 251 27.48 -8.54 7.88
N GLU A 252 26.87 -9.67 7.55
CA GLU A 252 27.48 -10.71 6.72
C GLU A 252 27.32 -10.46 5.21
N GLN A 253 26.24 -9.79 4.81
CA GLN A 253 25.91 -9.55 3.41
C GLN A 253 25.40 -8.11 3.24
N PRO A 254 26.27 -7.11 3.05
CA PRO A 254 25.82 -5.75 2.75
C PRO A 254 25.04 -5.72 1.43
N GLN A 255 24.10 -4.79 1.33
CA GLN A 255 23.36 -4.57 0.08
C GLN A 255 24.31 -4.13 -1.05
N PRO A 256 24.00 -4.43 -2.32
CA PRO A 256 24.65 -3.81 -3.46
C PRO A 256 24.61 -2.27 -3.35
N PRO A 257 25.66 -1.56 -3.80
CA PRO A 257 25.77 -0.10 -3.62
C PRO A 257 24.53 0.67 -4.09
N VAL A 258 23.98 0.33 -5.25
CA VAL A 258 22.76 0.98 -5.80
C VAL A 258 21.56 0.73 -4.88
N ALA A 259 21.38 -0.50 -4.40
CA ALA A 259 20.27 -0.83 -3.52
C ALA A 259 20.40 -0.11 -2.17
N ALA A 260 21.60 -0.03 -1.61
CA ALA A 260 21.84 0.68 -0.35
C ALA A 260 21.64 2.19 -0.49
N GLU A 261 22.15 2.81 -1.57
CA GLU A 261 22.03 4.24 -1.85
C GLU A 261 20.58 4.68 -1.99
N HIS A 262 19.79 3.87 -2.69
CA HIS A 262 18.41 4.21 -3.00
C HIS A 262 17.36 3.55 -2.07
N GLY A 263 17.81 2.87 -1.01
CA GLY A 263 16.92 2.18 -0.05
C GLY A 263 15.98 1.18 -0.75
N MET A 264 16.56 0.34 -1.63
CA MET A 264 15.78 -0.53 -2.53
C MET A 264 15.44 -1.87 -1.91
N GLN A 265 14.34 -2.42 -2.41
CA GLN A 265 13.96 -3.82 -2.38
C GLN A 265 13.31 -4.17 -3.72
N LEU A 266 13.31 -5.42 -4.12
CA LEU A 266 12.49 -5.85 -5.25
C LEU A 266 11.18 -6.44 -4.75
N LEU A 267 10.08 -5.87 -5.24
CA LEU A 267 8.75 -6.48 -5.22
C LEU A 267 8.25 -6.63 -6.66
N MET A 268 7.63 -7.76 -6.98
CA MET A 268 6.99 -8.02 -8.27
C MET A 268 5.54 -8.46 -8.06
N VAL A 269 4.61 -7.78 -8.70
CA VAL A 269 3.17 -8.11 -8.66
C VAL A 269 2.62 -8.13 -10.08
N GLN A 270 2.07 -9.27 -10.50
CA GLN A 270 1.44 -9.36 -11.80
C GLN A 270 0.07 -8.67 -11.79
N ARG A 271 -0.18 -7.86 -12.81
CA ARG A 271 -1.46 -7.22 -13.08
C ARG A 271 -2.38 -8.12 -13.89
N LEU A 272 -3.66 -7.81 -13.92
CA LEU A 272 -4.64 -8.54 -14.73
C LEU A 272 -4.33 -8.48 -16.24
N ASP A 273 -3.61 -7.45 -16.69
CA ASP A 273 -3.11 -7.33 -18.07
C ASP A 273 -1.86 -8.19 -18.35
N GLY A 274 -1.37 -8.91 -17.33
CA GLY A 274 -0.19 -9.77 -17.41
C GLY A 274 1.15 -9.05 -17.21
N GLY A 275 1.19 -7.73 -17.18
CA GLY A 275 2.39 -6.93 -16.88
C GLY A 275 2.80 -7.06 -15.43
N LEU A 276 4.10 -6.89 -15.12
CA LEU A 276 4.60 -6.88 -13.77
C LEU A 276 4.80 -5.44 -13.28
N THR A 277 4.18 -5.07 -12.17
CA THR A 277 4.61 -3.89 -11.40
C THR A 277 5.81 -4.29 -10.57
N ILE A 278 6.91 -3.56 -10.73
CA ILE A 278 8.18 -3.79 -10.04
C ILE A 278 8.65 -2.51 -9.33
N GLY A 279 9.38 -2.64 -8.27
CA GLY A 279 9.96 -1.54 -7.48
C GLY A 279 10.48 -2.08 -6.14
N ASP A 280 10.86 -1.22 -5.23
CA ASP A 280 10.83 0.24 -5.27
C ASP A 280 12.10 0.84 -4.61
N THR A 281 12.23 2.16 -4.73
CA THR A 281 13.25 2.96 -4.00
C THR A 281 12.59 3.71 -2.85
N HIS A 282 13.40 4.25 -1.90
CA HIS A 282 12.88 5.06 -0.80
C HIS A 282 13.79 6.25 -0.52
N ALA A 283 13.30 7.46 -0.81
CA ALA A 283 13.96 8.71 -0.43
C ALA A 283 13.14 9.42 0.66
N TYR A 284 13.81 9.76 1.75
CA TYR A 284 13.18 10.36 2.94
C TYR A 284 13.51 11.84 3.12
N ALA A 285 14.57 12.33 2.48
CA ALA A 285 15.02 13.71 2.59
C ALA A 285 14.36 14.61 1.54
N GLU A 286 13.82 15.74 1.96
CA GLU A 286 13.30 16.79 1.08
C GLU A 286 14.32 17.94 0.93
N PRO A 287 14.39 18.61 -0.23
CA PRO A 287 13.54 18.41 -1.39
C PRO A 287 13.80 17.09 -2.11
N PHE A 288 12.74 16.44 -2.58
CA PHE A 288 12.89 15.22 -3.37
C PHE A 288 13.61 15.49 -4.70
N PRO A 289 14.26 14.45 -5.30
CA PRO A 289 14.84 14.57 -6.62
C PRO A 289 13.83 15.07 -7.64
N PHE A 290 14.28 15.92 -8.55
CA PHE A 290 13.47 16.38 -9.67
C PHE A 290 13.32 15.27 -10.70
N ASP A 291 14.42 14.58 -10.99
CA ASP A 291 14.49 13.53 -12.00
C ASP A 291 14.39 12.13 -11.38
N GLU A 292 13.87 11.19 -12.17
CA GLU A 292 14.05 9.76 -11.94
C GLU A 292 15.40 9.33 -12.51
N VAL A 293 16.12 8.46 -11.78
CA VAL A 293 17.42 7.94 -12.22
C VAL A 293 17.31 6.51 -12.72
N GLU A 294 18.10 6.14 -13.72
CA GLU A 294 18.04 4.83 -14.38
C GLU A 294 18.67 3.70 -13.55
N ALA A 295 19.71 3.97 -12.76
CA ALA A 295 20.43 2.93 -12.03
C ALA A 295 19.54 2.02 -11.15
N PRO A 296 18.52 2.52 -10.40
CA PRO A 296 17.54 1.67 -9.73
C PRO A 296 16.77 0.75 -10.67
N TYR A 297 16.36 1.23 -11.85
CA TYR A 297 15.61 0.41 -12.80
C TYR A 297 16.48 -0.70 -13.38
N ASP A 298 17.74 -0.43 -13.71
CA ASP A 298 18.71 -1.42 -14.18
C ASP A 298 18.90 -2.51 -13.13
N HIS A 299 19.08 -2.12 -11.86
CA HIS A 299 19.19 -3.05 -10.74
C HIS A 299 17.92 -3.92 -10.57
N LEU A 300 16.71 -3.32 -10.63
CA LEU A 300 15.45 -4.07 -10.55
C LEU A 300 15.33 -5.08 -11.70
N VAL A 301 15.73 -4.69 -12.92
CA VAL A 301 15.72 -5.58 -14.11
C VAL A 301 16.67 -6.75 -13.91
N GLU A 302 17.88 -6.51 -13.40
CA GLU A 302 18.88 -7.53 -13.13
C GLU A 302 18.35 -8.55 -12.09
N VAL A 303 17.91 -8.07 -10.92
CA VAL A 303 17.43 -8.94 -9.84
C VAL A 303 16.18 -9.71 -10.25
N ALA A 304 15.20 -9.05 -10.88
CA ALA A 304 13.99 -9.71 -11.35
C ALA A 304 14.29 -10.77 -12.41
N SER A 305 15.19 -10.49 -13.36
CA SER A 305 15.61 -11.47 -14.37
C SER A 305 16.30 -12.67 -13.77
N ALA A 306 17.14 -12.46 -12.75
CA ALA A 306 17.81 -13.53 -12.03
C ALA A 306 16.82 -14.46 -11.31
N LEU A 307 15.78 -13.90 -10.64
CA LEU A 307 14.75 -14.68 -9.96
C LEU A 307 13.83 -15.44 -10.94
N LEU A 308 13.49 -14.82 -12.06
CA LEU A 308 12.70 -15.45 -13.12
C LEU A 308 13.50 -16.51 -13.90
N GLY A 309 14.85 -16.49 -13.86
CA GLY A 309 15.72 -17.34 -14.67
C GLY A 309 15.61 -17.05 -16.16
N ARG A 310 15.19 -15.85 -16.53
CA ARG A 310 15.07 -15.35 -17.91
C ARG A 310 15.02 -13.82 -17.92
N PRO A 311 15.27 -13.18 -19.07
CA PRO A 311 15.15 -11.74 -19.17
C PRO A 311 13.76 -11.24 -18.75
N LEU A 312 13.73 -10.19 -17.94
CA LEU A 312 12.50 -9.48 -17.62
C LEU A 312 11.91 -8.88 -18.90
N PRO A 313 10.59 -8.95 -19.13
CA PRO A 313 9.97 -8.19 -20.24
C PRO A 313 10.32 -6.71 -20.16
N ARG A 314 10.40 -6.05 -21.33
CA ARG A 314 10.75 -4.62 -21.39
C ARG A 314 9.88 -3.79 -20.45
N ILE A 315 10.46 -2.77 -19.80
CA ILE A 315 9.72 -1.76 -19.07
C ILE A 315 8.93 -0.90 -20.08
N GLU A 316 7.63 -0.78 -19.85
CA GLU A 316 6.72 0.05 -20.66
C GLU A 316 6.37 1.37 -19.99
N ARG A 317 6.41 1.41 -18.67
CA ARG A 317 6.03 2.58 -17.88
C ARG A 317 6.95 2.74 -16.68
N ARG A 318 7.35 3.98 -16.41
CA ARG A 318 8.03 4.39 -15.18
C ARG A 318 7.23 5.50 -14.53
N TRP A 319 7.27 5.57 -13.22
CA TRP A 319 6.65 6.65 -12.46
C TRP A 319 7.27 6.75 -11.07
N ASN A 320 7.18 7.93 -10.51
CA ASN A 320 7.43 8.15 -9.10
C ASN A 320 6.12 8.24 -8.32
N GLY A 321 6.22 8.03 -7.02
CA GLY A 321 5.13 8.17 -6.07
C GLY A 321 5.58 8.88 -4.80
N VAL A 322 4.66 9.56 -4.14
CA VAL A 322 4.91 10.14 -2.81
C VAL A 322 3.79 9.71 -1.88
N TYR A 323 4.16 9.10 -0.76
CA TYR A 323 3.21 8.77 0.30
C TYR A 323 3.57 9.45 1.63
N ALA A 324 2.59 9.53 2.52
CA ALA A 324 2.76 10.03 3.87
C ALA A 324 3.02 8.87 4.84
N GLN A 325 3.98 9.04 5.75
CA GLN A 325 4.38 8.04 6.75
C GLN A 325 4.49 8.68 8.13
N CYS A 326 3.87 8.08 9.14
CA CYS A 326 4.05 8.48 10.54
C CYS A 326 5.53 8.43 10.92
N LEU A 327 5.98 9.41 11.71
CA LEU A 327 7.32 9.40 12.29
C LEU A 327 7.45 8.35 13.39
N ASP A 328 6.37 8.11 14.13
CA ASP A 328 6.30 7.00 15.09
C ASP A 328 6.12 5.68 14.32
N PRO A 329 7.09 4.76 14.36
CA PRO A 329 7.01 3.48 13.65
C PRO A 329 5.90 2.57 14.18
N ALA A 330 5.47 2.74 15.43
CA ALA A 330 4.39 1.96 16.03
C ALA A 330 2.99 2.41 15.56
N ALA A 331 2.87 3.66 15.06
CA ALA A 331 1.60 4.17 14.59
C ALA A 331 1.26 3.67 13.18
N VAL A 332 0.15 2.96 13.03
CA VAL A 332 -0.31 2.47 11.71
C VAL A 332 -0.79 3.61 10.82
N ALA A 333 -1.43 4.60 11.42
CA ALA A 333 -1.85 5.86 10.77
C ALA A 333 -1.91 6.97 11.82
N TYR A 334 -1.78 8.22 11.35
CA TYR A 334 -2.01 9.40 12.16
C TYR A 334 -3.48 9.78 12.09
N ARG A 335 -4.14 9.86 13.25
CA ARG A 335 -5.54 10.30 13.40
C ARG A 335 -5.61 11.38 14.47
N ARG A 336 -6.26 12.49 14.14
CA ARG A 336 -6.48 13.60 15.06
C ARG A 336 -7.71 14.41 14.67
N GLU A 337 -8.52 14.77 15.64
CA GLU A 337 -9.50 15.82 15.46
C GLU A 337 -8.76 17.18 15.41
N VAL A 338 -8.88 17.88 14.29
CA VAL A 338 -8.15 19.13 14.00
C VAL A 338 -9.01 20.38 14.16
N ALA A 339 -10.32 20.19 14.16
CA ALA A 339 -11.35 21.15 14.55
C ALA A 339 -12.58 20.34 14.99
N PRO A 340 -13.55 20.90 15.74
CA PRO A 340 -14.71 20.16 16.20
C PRO A 340 -15.45 19.47 15.04
N GLY A 341 -15.48 18.13 15.06
CA GLY A 341 -16.08 17.29 14.02
C GLY A 341 -15.26 17.17 12.74
N VAL A 342 -14.01 17.67 12.70
CA VAL A 342 -13.10 17.54 11.56
C VAL A 342 -11.90 16.66 11.92
N HIS A 343 -11.77 15.51 11.28
CA HIS A 343 -10.78 14.49 11.60
C HIS A 343 -9.77 14.34 10.46
N LEU A 344 -8.48 14.48 10.76
CA LEU A 344 -7.40 14.18 9.84
C LEU A 344 -6.98 12.72 9.99
N VAL A 345 -6.96 11.98 8.88
CA VAL A 345 -6.45 10.61 8.80
C VAL A 345 -5.42 10.51 7.69
N THR A 346 -4.15 10.29 8.05
CA THR A 346 -3.03 10.25 7.10
C THR A 346 -1.88 9.39 7.64
N GLY A 347 -0.78 9.32 6.92
CA GLY A 347 0.48 8.74 7.38
C GLY A 347 0.56 7.21 7.46
N PRO A 348 -0.21 6.39 6.72
CA PRO A 348 -0.11 4.94 6.81
C PRO A 348 1.21 4.38 6.23
N GLY A 349 2.03 5.21 5.60
CA GLY A 349 3.27 4.77 4.97
C GLY A 349 3.03 3.80 3.81
N GLY A 350 3.97 2.90 3.57
CA GLY A 350 3.86 1.82 2.59
C GLY A 350 2.75 0.79 2.90
N ARG A 351 2.03 0.96 4.03
CA ARG A 351 0.92 0.10 4.47
C ARG A 351 -0.44 0.55 3.94
N GLY A 352 -0.51 1.70 3.26
CA GLY A 352 -1.77 2.35 2.92
C GLY A 352 -2.75 1.45 2.17
N MET A 353 -2.33 0.77 1.12
CA MET A 353 -3.22 -0.13 0.37
C MET A 353 -3.65 -1.32 1.24
N THR A 354 -2.73 -1.97 1.94
CA THR A 354 -3.05 -3.08 2.84
C THR A 354 -4.03 -2.66 3.91
N CYS A 355 -3.69 -1.63 4.73
CA CYS A 355 -4.35 -1.36 6.00
C CYS A 355 -5.57 -0.43 5.91
N SER A 356 -5.79 0.28 4.79
CA SER A 356 -6.85 1.29 4.69
C SER A 356 -8.26 0.79 5.03
N PRO A 357 -8.70 -0.43 4.69
CA PRO A 357 -10.02 -0.89 5.11
C PRO A 357 -10.17 -0.94 6.64
N ALA A 358 -9.18 -1.51 7.35
CA ALA A 358 -9.23 -1.60 8.80
C ALA A 358 -9.01 -0.24 9.49
N ILE A 359 -8.16 0.63 8.93
CA ILE A 359 -8.01 2.01 9.43
C ILE A 359 -9.34 2.77 9.35
N ALA A 360 -10.08 2.62 8.26
CA ALA A 360 -11.36 3.28 8.08
C ALA A 360 -12.45 2.65 8.97
N GLU A 361 -12.45 1.33 9.15
CA GLU A 361 -13.33 0.63 10.09
C GLU A 361 -13.12 1.14 11.52
N GLN A 362 -11.87 1.20 11.99
CA GLN A 362 -11.52 1.73 13.31
C GLN A 362 -11.94 3.20 13.47
N THR A 363 -11.74 4.02 12.45
CA THR A 363 -12.17 5.43 12.50
C THR A 363 -13.69 5.52 12.65
N ALA A 364 -14.44 4.71 11.91
CA ALA A 364 -15.89 4.69 12.00
C ALA A 364 -16.39 4.22 13.38
N GLU A 365 -15.68 3.28 14.03
CA GLU A 365 -15.97 2.82 15.41
C GLU A 365 -15.67 3.92 16.42
N GLU A 366 -14.49 4.56 16.35
CA GLU A 366 -14.09 5.66 17.23
C GLU A 366 -15.06 6.84 17.16
N LEU A 367 -15.59 7.14 15.98
CA LEU A 367 -16.54 8.23 15.75
C LEU A 367 -18.00 7.81 15.89
N SER A 368 -18.25 6.56 16.27
CA SER A 368 -19.61 6.00 16.46
C SER A 368 -20.52 6.15 15.23
N TRP A 369 -19.93 5.89 14.07
CA TRP A 369 -20.66 5.85 12.79
C TRP A 369 -21.34 4.49 12.57
#